data_e8027bb53816856c36e4b81986e70fe3
#
_entry.id   e8027bb53816856c36e4b81986e70fe3
#
_cell.length_a   1.000
_cell.length_b   1.000
_cell.length_c   1.000
_cell.angle_alpha   90.00
_cell.angle_beta   90.00
_cell.angle_gamma   90.00
#
_symmetry.space_group_name_H-M   'P 1'
#
loop_
_entity.id
_entity.type
_entity.pdbx_description
1 polymer ?
#
loop_
_entity_poly.entity_id
_entity_poly.type
_entity_poly.pdbx_seq_one_letter_code
_entity_poly.pdbx_strand_id
1 'polypeptide(L)'
;IAISIATFCHNWALFIFLSYLPKFINSPVSLGGLGINLDSGIFILLILIPSIFSVISLIAGGFLADSLIKKKYQVIKVRKVLNSVGFFGSAFCLFLIPFQESHFYIISLLCMTNICSGMAAGGFGVNHADLGPEYTGSLVGIAGSLGMIAAIIGPLVAGFILDITNSWSIIFHICSSVLVFGGIFYLAFASAEKQFE
;
A
#
# COMPACT_ATOMS: atom_id res chain seq x y z
N ILE A 1 -12.98 -3.23 -13.03
CA ILE A 1 -13.38 -2.38 -11.89
C ILE A 1 -12.63 -2.78 -10.60
N ALA A 2 -12.65 -4.06 -10.17
CA ALA A 2 -12.04 -4.48 -8.91
C ALA A 2 -10.53 -4.12 -8.81
N ILE A 3 -9.77 -4.37 -9.87
CA ILE A 3 -8.35 -4.04 -9.93
C ILE A 3 -8.15 -2.51 -9.87
N SER A 4 -8.96 -1.75 -10.57
CA SER A 4 -8.87 -0.28 -10.60
C SER A 4 -9.12 0.35 -9.22
N ILE A 5 -10.10 -0.16 -8.47
CA ILE A 5 -10.36 0.27 -7.09
C ILE A 5 -9.20 -0.15 -6.16
N ALA A 6 -8.68 -1.38 -6.32
CA ALA A 6 -7.50 -1.81 -5.56
C ALA A 6 -6.29 -0.91 -5.86
N THR A 7 -6.02 -0.61 -7.14
CA THR A 7 -4.94 0.30 -7.55
C THR A 7 -5.12 1.69 -6.94
N PHE A 8 -6.34 2.23 -6.96
CA PHE A 8 -6.66 3.53 -6.35
C PHE A 8 -6.35 3.53 -4.84
N CYS A 9 -6.88 2.55 -4.10
CA CYS A 9 -6.71 2.47 -2.65
C CYS A 9 -5.24 2.24 -2.24
N HIS A 10 -4.52 1.40 -3.00
CA HIS A 10 -3.10 1.16 -2.78
C HIS A 10 -2.27 2.44 -3.01
N ASN A 11 -2.49 3.12 -4.13
CA ASN A 11 -1.78 4.34 -4.48
C ASN A 11 -2.12 5.49 -3.53
N TRP A 12 -3.35 5.57 -3.00
CA TRP A 12 -3.72 6.54 -1.98
C TRP A 12 -2.74 6.52 -0.80
N ALA A 13 -2.57 5.35 -0.17
CA ALA A 13 -1.65 5.20 0.94
C ALA A 13 -0.18 5.40 0.51
N LEU A 14 0.23 4.78 -0.60
CA LEU A 14 1.59 4.83 -1.11
C LEU A 14 2.06 6.29 -1.33
N PHE A 15 1.28 7.10 -2.04
CA PHE A 15 1.68 8.47 -2.38
C PHE A 15 1.57 9.44 -1.20
N ILE A 16 0.66 9.21 -0.24
CA ILE A 16 0.67 9.95 1.02
C ILE A 16 1.99 9.69 1.75
N PHE A 17 2.40 8.43 1.91
CA PHE A 17 3.66 8.11 2.58
C PHE A 17 4.88 8.61 1.82
N LEU A 18 4.90 8.45 0.50
CA LEU A 18 6.00 8.95 -0.32
C LEU A 18 6.20 10.47 -0.15
N SER A 19 5.10 11.24 -0.08
CA SER A 19 5.13 12.69 0.04
C SER A 19 5.38 13.20 1.46
N TYR A 20 4.85 12.48 2.45
CA TYR A 20 4.79 12.99 3.83
C TYR A 20 5.67 12.22 4.84
N LEU A 21 6.27 11.09 4.46
CA LEU A 21 7.17 10.35 5.36
C LEU A 21 8.31 11.21 5.90
N PRO A 22 9.00 12.04 5.09
CA PRO A 22 10.03 12.94 5.60
C PRO A 22 9.48 13.94 6.63
N LYS A 23 8.29 14.53 6.36
CA LYS A 23 7.63 15.46 7.27
C LYS A 23 7.20 14.75 8.56
N PHE A 24 6.68 13.54 8.49
CA PHE A 24 6.31 12.72 9.65
C PHE A 24 7.50 12.42 10.55
N ILE A 25 8.63 12.01 9.97
CA ILE A 25 9.87 11.70 10.73
C ILE A 25 10.39 12.96 11.47
N ASN A 26 10.32 14.12 10.84
CA ASN A 26 10.80 15.38 11.42
C ASN A 26 9.77 16.06 12.34
N SER A 27 8.48 15.73 12.23
CA SER A 27 7.43 16.37 13.04
C SER A 27 7.61 16.06 14.54
N PRO A 28 7.28 17.04 15.44
CA PRO A 28 7.37 16.85 16.89
C PRO A 28 6.54 15.64 17.36
N VAL A 29 7.02 14.97 18.40
CA VAL A 29 6.31 13.86 19.05
C VAL A 29 4.95 14.29 19.59
N SER A 30 4.81 15.53 20.04
CA SER A 30 3.54 16.12 20.49
C SER A 30 2.43 16.14 19.42
N LEU A 31 2.81 16.11 18.15
CA LEU A 31 1.90 16.01 16.99
C LEU A 31 1.76 14.58 16.44
N GLY A 32 2.35 13.61 17.13
CA GLY A 32 2.40 12.21 16.72
C GLY A 32 3.48 11.87 15.68
N GLY A 33 4.45 12.77 15.46
CA GLY A 33 5.64 12.52 14.62
C GLY A 33 6.77 11.85 15.41
N LEU A 34 7.95 11.66 14.75
CA LEU A 34 9.11 11.02 15.41
C LEU A 34 10.10 12.01 16.01
N GLY A 35 10.02 13.31 15.71
CA GLY A 35 10.93 14.33 16.24
C GLY A 35 12.40 14.17 15.84
N ILE A 36 12.69 13.48 14.75
CA ILE A 36 14.05 13.19 14.27
C ILE A 36 14.49 14.26 13.29
N ASN A 37 15.64 14.89 13.57
CA ASN A 37 16.14 15.98 12.75
C ASN A 37 16.56 15.50 11.34
N LEU A 38 16.22 16.31 10.33
CA LEU A 38 16.54 16.08 8.91
C LEU A 38 18.05 15.95 8.63
N ASP A 39 18.88 16.63 9.39
CA ASP A 39 20.36 16.62 9.22
C ASP A 39 21.02 15.37 9.80
N SER A 40 20.28 14.49 10.43
CA SER A 40 20.83 13.25 10.97
C SER A 40 20.99 12.18 9.89
N GLY A 41 22.13 11.49 9.87
CA GLY A 41 22.32 10.33 8.96
C GLY A 41 21.26 9.23 9.18
N ILE A 42 20.68 9.14 10.38
CA ILE A 42 19.58 8.24 10.73
C ILE A 42 18.33 8.56 9.92
N PHE A 43 18.05 9.84 9.65
CA PHE A 43 16.89 10.25 8.85
C PHE A 43 16.83 9.58 7.48
N ILE A 44 17.97 9.56 6.78
CA ILE A 44 18.08 8.92 5.44
C ILE A 44 17.79 7.42 5.56
N LEU A 45 18.34 6.76 6.58
CA LEU A 45 18.11 5.33 6.81
C LEU A 45 16.63 5.02 7.07
N LEU A 46 15.92 5.88 7.81
CA LEU A 46 14.50 5.70 8.13
C LEU A 46 13.58 5.81 6.90
N ILE A 47 14.01 6.53 5.86
CA ILE A 47 13.30 6.59 4.58
C ILE A 47 13.67 5.39 3.70
N LEU A 48 14.95 5.02 3.66
CA LEU A 48 15.45 3.97 2.76
C LEU A 48 15.04 2.56 3.19
N ILE A 49 15.11 2.26 4.50
CA ILE A 49 14.85 0.91 5.01
C ILE A 49 13.44 0.41 4.64
N PRO A 50 12.33 1.13 4.91
CA PRO A 50 11.00 0.70 4.49
C PRO A 50 10.87 0.51 2.98
N SER A 51 11.53 1.38 2.19
CA SER A 51 11.50 1.31 0.73
C SER A 51 12.21 0.07 0.19
N ILE A 52 13.33 -0.32 0.78
CA ILE A 52 14.06 -1.55 0.43
C ILE A 52 13.17 -2.78 0.71
N PHE A 53 12.51 -2.82 1.87
CA PHE A 53 11.58 -3.90 2.20
C PHE A 53 10.41 -4.00 1.22
N SER A 54 9.90 -2.86 0.74
CA SER A 54 8.86 -2.83 -0.30
C SER A 54 9.32 -3.51 -1.58
N VAL A 55 10.52 -3.18 -2.08
CA VAL A 55 11.07 -3.78 -3.31
C VAL A 55 11.29 -5.28 -3.15
N ILE A 56 11.90 -5.70 -2.05
CA ILE A 56 12.13 -7.12 -1.75
C ILE A 56 10.80 -7.88 -1.70
N SER A 57 9.81 -7.32 -1.02
CA SER A 57 8.50 -7.94 -0.87
C SER A 57 7.70 -7.99 -2.17
N LEU A 58 7.82 -6.97 -3.03
CA LEU A 58 7.22 -6.97 -4.36
C LEU A 58 7.73 -8.14 -5.20
N ILE A 59 9.04 -8.36 -5.22
CA ILE A 59 9.67 -9.49 -5.91
C ILE A 59 9.23 -10.82 -5.28
N ALA A 60 9.29 -10.92 -3.96
CA ALA A 60 8.87 -12.13 -3.22
C ALA A 60 7.39 -12.46 -3.45
N GLY A 61 6.52 -11.46 -3.49
CA GLY A 61 5.08 -11.61 -3.77
C GLY A 61 4.83 -12.20 -5.16
N GLY A 62 5.56 -11.74 -6.18
CA GLY A 62 5.52 -12.30 -7.52
C GLY A 62 5.96 -13.77 -7.55
N PHE A 63 7.13 -14.09 -7.00
CA PHE A 63 7.62 -15.47 -6.92
C PHE A 63 6.69 -16.39 -6.12
N LEU A 64 6.10 -15.91 -5.04
CA LEU A 64 5.15 -16.68 -4.24
C LEU A 64 3.88 -16.98 -5.04
N ALA A 65 3.35 -15.98 -5.77
CA ALA A 65 2.21 -16.16 -6.65
C ALA A 65 2.48 -17.25 -7.68
N ASP A 66 3.59 -17.15 -8.40
CA ASP A 66 3.98 -18.12 -9.44
C ASP A 66 4.19 -19.52 -8.86
N SER A 67 4.83 -19.63 -7.68
CA SER A 67 5.04 -20.90 -7.01
C SER A 67 3.73 -21.59 -6.63
N LEU A 68 2.76 -20.82 -6.11
CA LEU A 68 1.44 -21.35 -5.74
C LEU A 68 0.64 -21.77 -6.98
N ILE A 69 0.70 -21.00 -8.07
CA ILE A 69 0.02 -21.34 -9.33
C ILE A 69 0.64 -22.62 -9.95
N LYS A 70 1.97 -22.75 -9.92
CA LYS A 70 2.67 -23.98 -10.36
C LYS A 70 2.26 -25.21 -9.55
N LYS A 71 1.91 -25.05 -8.27
CA LYS A 71 1.35 -26.09 -7.41
C LYS A 71 -0.14 -26.38 -7.68
N LYS A 72 -0.70 -25.84 -8.78
CA LYS A 72 -2.09 -26.01 -9.22
C LYS A 72 -3.15 -25.42 -8.28
N TYR A 73 -2.79 -24.43 -7.45
CA TYR A 73 -3.80 -23.63 -6.76
C TYR A 73 -4.57 -22.77 -7.76
N GLN A 74 -5.85 -22.52 -7.50
CA GLN A 74 -6.68 -21.68 -8.36
C GLN A 74 -6.11 -20.25 -8.41
N VAL A 75 -5.90 -19.71 -9.60
CA VAL A 75 -5.31 -18.38 -9.82
C VAL A 75 -6.02 -17.32 -9.00
N ILE A 76 -7.36 -17.26 -9.08
CA ILE A 76 -8.13 -16.26 -8.32
C ILE A 76 -7.95 -16.36 -6.81
N LYS A 77 -7.82 -17.58 -6.25
CA LYS A 77 -7.56 -17.74 -4.81
C LYS A 77 -6.19 -17.18 -4.44
N VAL A 78 -5.16 -17.46 -5.24
CA VAL A 78 -3.81 -16.94 -5.02
C VAL A 78 -3.84 -15.40 -5.07
N ARG A 79 -4.50 -14.81 -6.08
CA ARG A 79 -4.63 -13.36 -6.22
C ARG A 79 -5.34 -12.74 -5.02
N LYS A 80 -6.47 -13.31 -4.59
CA LYS A 80 -7.22 -12.82 -3.42
C LYS A 80 -6.43 -12.94 -2.12
N VAL A 81 -5.72 -14.04 -1.89
CA VAL A 81 -4.91 -14.22 -0.67
C VAL A 81 -3.77 -13.20 -0.60
N LEU A 82 -2.98 -13.07 -1.67
CA LEU A 82 -1.86 -12.13 -1.69
C LEU A 82 -2.33 -10.68 -1.58
N ASN A 83 -3.43 -10.33 -2.25
CA ASN A 83 -4.04 -9.01 -2.10
C ASN A 83 -4.52 -8.77 -0.67
N SER A 84 -5.15 -9.76 -0.05
CA SER A 84 -5.65 -9.64 1.34
C SER A 84 -4.51 -9.44 2.33
N VAL A 85 -3.42 -10.22 2.22
CA VAL A 85 -2.22 -10.04 3.04
C VAL A 85 -1.68 -8.63 2.85
N GLY A 86 -1.59 -8.17 1.60
CA GLY A 86 -1.11 -6.83 1.28
C GLY A 86 -1.96 -5.72 1.88
N PHE A 87 -3.25 -5.75 1.65
CA PHE A 87 -4.17 -4.69 2.06
C PHE A 87 -4.47 -4.71 3.55
N PHE A 88 -4.92 -5.84 4.09
CA PHE A 88 -5.28 -5.92 5.51
C PHE A 88 -4.06 -5.90 6.43
N GLY A 89 -2.94 -6.52 6.01
CA GLY A 89 -1.70 -6.44 6.76
C GLY A 89 -1.16 -5.03 6.85
N SER A 90 -1.12 -4.29 5.72
CA SER A 90 -0.74 -2.88 5.72
C SER A 90 -1.70 -2.02 6.53
N ALA A 91 -3.01 -2.22 6.36
CA ALA A 91 -4.03 -1.47 7.09
C ALA A 91 -3.89 -1.67 8.61
N PHE A 92 -3.67 -2.90 9.05
CA PHE A 92 -3.49 -3.23 10.47
C PHE A 92 -2.23 -2.57 11.05
N CYS A 93 -1.10 -2.64 10.34
CA CYS A 93 0.12 -1.98 10.77
C CYS A 93 -0.08 -0.45 10.89
N LEU A 94 -0.69 0.18 9.88
CA LEU A 94 -0.96 1.62 9.92
C LEU A 94 -1.92 2.02 11.04
N PHE A 95 -2.94 1.19 11.28
CA PHE A 95 -3.87 1.42 12.39
C PHE A 95 -3.18 1.42 13.75
N LEU A 96 -2.14 0.59 13.94
CA LEU A 96 -1.42 0.48 15.20
C LEU A 96 -0.42 1.59 15.46
N ILE A 97 0.10 2.28 14.42
CA ILE A 97 1.15 3.30 14.58
C ILE A 97 0.78 4.38 15.60
N PRO A 98 -0.43 4.99 15.57
CA PRO A 98 -0.79 6.05 16.50
C PRO A 98 -0.82 5.65 17.99
N PHE A 99 -0.84 4.37 18.28
CA PHE A 99 -0.86 3.86 19.66
C PHE A 99 0.55 3.54 20.20
N GLN A 100 1.60 3.79 19.40
CA GLN A 100 2.97 3.48 19.78
C GLN A 100 3.71 4.75 20.24
N GLU A 101 4.42 4.64 21.37
CA GLU A 101 5.30 5.70 21.88
C GLU A 101 6.77 5.49 21.48
N SER A 102 7.16 4.24 21.21
CA SER A 102 8.54 3.90 20.87
C SER A 102 8.81 4.05 19.38
N HIS A 103 9.82 4.83 19.02
CA HIS A 103 10.31 4.98 17.65
C HIS A 103 10.62 3.64 16.97
N PHE A 104 11.19 2.68 17.73
CA PHE A 104 11.50 1.36 17.20
C PHE A 104 10.25 0.62 16.72
N TYR A 105 9.16 0.64 17.50
CA TYR A 105 7.91 -0.02 17.09
C TYR A 105 7.25 0.70 15.90
N ILE A 106 7.26 2.03 15.87
CA ILE A 106 6.72 2.81 14.75
C ILE A 106 7.45 2.46 13.45
N ILE A 107 8.79 2.44 13.47
CA ILE A 107 9.61 2.12 12.31
C ILE A 107 9.40 0.66 11.88
N SER A 108 9.31 -0.26 12.83
CA SER A 108 9.03 -1.68 12.55
C SER A 108 7.67 -1.85 11.88
N LEU A 109 6.63 -1.13 12.33
CA LEU A 109 5.30 -1.15 11.72
C LEU A 109 5.32 -0.54 10.31
N LEU A 110 6.09 0.53 10.08
CA LEU A 110 6.28 1.10 8.73
C LEU A 110 6.96 0.11 7.78
N CYS A 111 7.98 -0.62 8.25
CA CYS A 111 8.62 -1.68 7.47
C CYS A 111 7.64 -2.81 7.16
N MET A 112 6.88 -3.28 8.14
CA MET A 112 5.85 -4.31 7.96
C MET A 112 4.74 -3.86 7.00
N THR A 113 4.32 -2.60 7.07
CA THR A 113 3.38 -2.00 6.10
C THR A 113 3.90 -2.15 4.68
N ASN A 114 5.18 -1.81 4.45
CA ASN A 114 5.81 -1.92 3.13
C ASN A 114 5.99 -3.38 2.69
N ILE A 115 6.32 -4.29 3.60
CA ILE A 115 6.40 -5.73 3.31
C ILE A 115 5.03 -6.26 2.88
N CYS A 116 3.99 -5.98 3.64
CA CYS A 116 2.63 -6.38 3.30
C CYS A 116 2.19 -5.76 1.97
N SER A 117 2.39 -4.45 1.78
CA SER A 117 2.04 -3.72 0.57
C SER A 117 2.70 -4.32 -0.69
N GLY A 118 3.97 -4.70 -0.62
CA GLY A 118 4.68 -5.34 -1.72
C GLY A 118 4.06 -6.69 -2.12
N MET A 119 3.53 -7.47 -1.17
CA MET A 119 2.86 -8.74 -1.45
C MET A 119 1.61 -8.57 -2.32
N ALA A 120 0.91 -7.44 -2.22
CA ALA A 120 -0.27 -7.13 -3.04
C ALA A 120 0.03 -7.08 -4.54
N ALA A 121 1.29 -6.85 -4.94
CA ALA A 121 1.70 -6.90 -6.34
C ALA A 121 1.45 -8.28 -6.98
N GLY A 122 1.66 -9.38 -6.24
CA GLY A 122 1.30 -10.75 -6.66
C GLY A 122 -0.22 -11.01 -6.70
N GLY A 123 -1.01 -10.12 -6.10
CA GLY A 123 -2.47 -10.11 -6.12
C GLY A 123 -3.02 -9.26 -7.27
N PHE A 124 -3.44 -8.01 -6.97
CA PHE A 124 -4.08 -7.14 -7.96
C PHE A 124 -3.12 -6.69 -9.07
N GLY A 125 -1.83 -6.52 -8.76
CA GLY A 125 -0.85 -5.96 -9.69
C GLY A 125 -0.67 -6.76 -10.99
N VAL A 126 -0.76 -8.08 -10.93
CA VAL A 126 -0.62 -8.97 -12.10
C VAL A 126 -1.95 -9.53 -12.62
N ASN A 127 -3.06 -9.29 -11.92
CA ASN A 127 -4.38 -9.84 -12.29
C ASN A 127 -4.94 -9.26 -13.61
N HIS A 128 -4.37 -8.17 -14.13
CA HIS A 128 -4.70 -7.65 -15.45
C HIS A 128 -4.41 -8.67 -16.55
N ALA A 129 -3.28 -9.38 -16.45
CA ALA A 129 -2.89 -10.40 -17.41
C ALA A 129 -3.79 -11.65 -17.36
N ASP A 130 -4.37 -11.96 -16.20
CA ASP A 130 -5.30 -13.07 -16.04
C ASP A 130 -6.65 -12.78 -16.73
N LEU A 131 -7.11 -11.51 -16.69
CA LEU A 131 -8.41 -11.09 -17.26
C LEU A 131 -8.42 -10.99 -18.79
N GLY A 132 -7.32 -10.58 -19.40
CA GLY A 132 -7.18 -10.42 -20.83
C GLY A 132 -5.73 -10.24 -21.23
N PRO A 133 -5.02 -11.33 -21.55
CA PRO A 133 -3.59 -11.26 -21.88
C PRO A 133 -3.29 -10.31 -23.04
N GLU A 134 -4.16 -10.26 -24.06
CA GLU A 134 -4.02 -9.38 -25.23
C GLU A 134 -4.30 -7.91 -24.92
N TYR A 135 -5.14 -7.64 -23.91
CA TYR A 135 -5.53 -6.29 -23.48
C TYR A 135 -4.84 -5.82 -22.21
N THR A 136 -3.83 -6.56 -21.72
CA THR A 136 -3.12 -6.26 -20.45
C THR A 136 -2.65 -4.82 -20.39
N GLY A 137 -2.06 -4.29 -21.47
CA GLY A 137 -1.58 -2.91 -21.52
C GLY A 137 -2.69 -1.88 -21.34
N SER A 138 -3.84 -2.07 -21.99
CA SER A 138 -5.01 -1.18 -21.85
C SER A 138 -5.61 -1.26 -20.44
N LEU A 139 -5.71 -2.47 -19.87
CA LEU A 139 -6.23 -2.67 -18.52
C LEU A 139 -5.33 -2.03 -17.45
N VAL A 140 -4.00 -2.17 -17.59
CA VAL A 140 -3.01 -1.50 -16.75
C VAL A 140 -3.10 0.01 -16.90
N GLY A 141 -3.26 0.51 -18.13
CA GLY A 141 -3.42 1.95 -18.40
C GLY A 141 -4.65 2.54 -17.70
N ILE A 142 -5.81 1.89 -17.80
CA ILE A 142 -7.07 2.34 -17.17
C ILE A 142 -6.92 2.30 -15.63
N ALA A 143 -6.44 1.20 -15.07
CA ALA A 143 -6.27 1.07 -13.62
C ALA A 143 -5.20 2.04 -13.11
N GLY A 144 -4.10 2.22 -13.84
CA GLY A 144 -3.04 3.16 -13.53
C GLY A 144 -3.51 4.60 -13.53
N SER A 145 -4.35 5.01 -14.51
CA SER A 145 -4.93 6.35 -14.55
C SER A 145 -5.75 6.66 -13.30
N LEU A 146 -6.59 5.72 -12.85
CA LEU A 146 -7.33 5.87 -11.59
C LEU A 146 -6.39 5.89 -10.38
N GLY A 147 -5.32 5.09 -10.39
CA GLY A 147 -4.29 5.13 -9.37
C GLY A 147 -3.54 6.47 -9.31
N MET A 148 -3.32 7.13 -10.45
CA MET A 148 -2.69 8.46 -10.49
C MET A 148 -3.62 9.56 -9.95
N ILE A 149 -4.94 9.42 -10.09
CA ILE A 149 -5.90 10.30 -9.42
C ILE A 149 -5.73 10.23 -7.90
N ALA A 150 -5.61 9.02 -7.36
CA ALA A 150 -5.34 8.83 -5.92
C ALA A 150 -3.98 9.41 -5.50
N ALA A 151 -2.97 9.30 -6.37
CA ALA A 151 -1.62 9.85 -6.14
C ALA A 151 -1.61 11.38 -6.03
N ILE A 152 -2.53 12.06 -6.69
CA ILE A 152 -2.69 13.52 -6.62
C ILE A 152 -3.56 13.91 -5.43
N ILE A 153 -4.75 13.31 -5.33
CA ILE A 153 -5.75 13.70 -4.32
C ILE A 153 -5.31 13.29 -2.92
N GLY A 154 -4.70 12.12 -2.75
CA GLY A 154 -4.29 11.61 -1.44
C GLY A 154 -3.38 12.58 -0.68
N PRO A 155 -2.23 13.00 -1.23
CA PRO A 155 -1.35 13.97 -0.59
C PRO A 155 -2.02 15.32 -0.34
N LEU A 156 -2.88 15.81 -1.25
CA LEU A 156 -3.62 17.08 -1.05
C LEU A 156 -4.55 16.99 0.15
N VAL A 157 -5.33 15.91 0.25
CA VAL A 157 -6.23 15.65 1.38
C VAL A 157 -5.44 15.50 2.68
N ALA A 158 -4.33 14.75 2.65
CA ALA A 158 -3.46 14.59 3.82
C ALA A 158 -2.88 15.92 4.30
N GLY A 159 -2.42 16.79 3.38
CA GLY A 159 -1.94 18.12 3.70
C GLY A 159 -3.01 18.97 4.37
N PHE A 160 -4.20 19.02 3.77
CA PHE A 160 -5.33 19.79 4.31
C PHE A 160 -5.73 19.30 5.73
N ILE A 161 -5.77 17.98 5.94
CA ILE A 161 -6.08 17.43 7.25
C ILE A 161 -4.99 17.78 8.27
N LEU A 162 -3.71 17.67 7.90
CA LEU A 162 -2.61 18.05 8.79
C LEU A 162 -2.64 19.53 9.17
N ASP A 163 -2.97 20.41 8.23
CA ASP A 163 -3.03 21.85 8.46
C ASP A 163 -4.17 22.23 9.44
N ILE A 164 -5.29 21.51 9.40
CA ILE A 164 -6.44 21.77 10.29
C ILE A 164 -6.26 21.08 11.65
N THR A 165 -5.80 19.82 11.65
CA THR A 165 -5.86 18.98 12.85
C THR A 165 -4.54 18.90 13.59
N ASN A 166 -3.43 19.20 12.93
CA ASN A 166 -2.07 18.97 13.42
C ASN A 166 -1.86 17.55 13.96
N SER A 167 -2.55 16.54 13.40
CA SER A 167 -2.55 15.17 13.91
C SER A 167 -2.18 14.15 12.83
N TRP A 168 -1.08 13.46 13.03
CA TRP A 168 -0.68 12.33 12.18
C TRP A 168 -1.59 11.11 12.34
N SER A 169 -2.18 10.92 13.52
CA SER A 169 -3.05 9.76 13.82
C SER A 169 -4.21 9.67 12.84
N ILE A 170 -4.82 10.80 12.48
CA ILE A 170 -5.95 10.84 11.54
C ILE A 170 -5.52 10.37 10.16
N ILE A 171 -4.32 10.76 9.69
CA ILE A 171 -3.78 10.33 8.39
C ILE A 171 -3.59 8.82 8.36
N PHE A 172 -3.00 8.24 9.41
CA PHE A 172 -2.80 6.79 9.51
C PHE A 172 -4.13 6.04 9.50
N HIS A 173 -5.14 6.50 10.24
CA HIS A 173 -6.46 5.88 10.28
C HIS A 173 -7.20 5.98 8.93
N ILE A 174 -7.11 7.11 8.22
CA ILE A 174 -7.68 7.25 6.89
C ILE A 174 -7.02 6.29 5.90
N CYS A 175 -5.68 6.24 5.87
CA CYS A 175 -4.95 5.30 5.02
C CYS A 175 -5.33 3.84 5.32
N SER A 176 -5.42 3.49 6.60
CA SER A 176 -5.87 2.16 7.03
C SER A 176 -7.28 1.85 6.53
N SER A 177 -8.24 2.79 6.70
CA SER A 177 -9.62 2.61 6.26
C SER A 177 -9.77 2.45 4.75
N VAL A 178 -9.02 3.24 3.97
CA VAL A 178 -9.00 3.15 2.50
C VAL A 178 -8.44 1.80 2.05
N LEU A 179 -7.38 1.30 2.69
CA LEU A 179 -6.83 -0.02 2.40
C LEU A 179 -7.82 -1.14 2.77
N VAL A 180 -8.49 -1.07 3.91
CA VAL A 180 -9.54 -2.05 4.28
C VAL A 180 -10.64 -2.07 3.23
N PHE A 181 -11.13 -0.90 2.81
CA PHE A 181 -12.14 -0.79 1.77
C PHE A 181 -11.67 -1.45 0.46
N GLY A 182 -10.46 -1.11 -0.01
CA GLY A 182 -9.89 -1.69 -1.24
C GLY A 182 -9.73 -3.21 -1.15
N GLY A 183 -9.29 -3.72 0.00
CA GLY A 183 -9.15 -5.15 0.27
C GLY A 183 -10.49 -5.89 0.22
N ILE A 184 -11.52 -5.37 0.89
CA ILE A 184 -12.87 -5.93 0.88
C ILE A 184 -13.46 -5.91 -0.53
N PHE A 185 -13.33 -4.78 -1.23
CA PHE A 185 -13.86 -4.63 -2.58
C PHE A 185 -13.20 -5.63 -3.54
N TYR A 186 -11.89 -5.78 -3.46
CA TYR A 186 -11.17 -6.76 -4.28
C TYR A 186 -11.58 -8.20 -3.95
N LEU A 187 -11.72 -8.55 -2.68
CA LEU A 187 -12.20 -9.87 -2.28
C LEU A 187 -13.58 -10.20 -2.83
N ALA A 188 -14.49 -9.22 -2.82
CA ALA A 188 -15.86 -9.40 -3.29
C ALA A 188 -15.94 -9.54 -4.82
N PHE A 189 -15.25 -8.68 -5.57
CA PHE A 189 -15.49 -8.48 -7.00
C PHE A 189 -14.36 -8.92 -7.93
N ALA A 190 -13.20 -9.37 -7.42
CA ALA A 190 -12.10 -9.81 -8.28
C ALA A 190 -12.40 -11.16 -8.93
N SER A 191 -12.05 -11.26 -10.22
CA SER A 191 -12.07 -12.47 -11.03
C SER A 191 -10.69 -12.69 -11.65
N ALA A 192 -10.39 -13.92 -12.04
CA ALA A 192 -9.26 -14.30 -12.87
C ALA A 192 -9.72 -15.10 -14.10
N GLU A 193 -11.01 -15.07 -14.42
CA GLU A 193 -11.55 -15.62 -15.66
C GLU A 193 -11.36 -14.60 -16.77
N LYS A 194 -11.00 -15.09 -17.97
CA LYS A 194 -10.90 -14.23 -19.16
C LYS A 194 -12.23 -13.51 -19.39
N GLN A 195 -12.17 -12.19 -19.40
CA GLN A 195 -13.33 -11.31 -19.62
C GLN A 195 -13.37 -10.76 -21.06
N PHE A 196 -12.25 -10.88 -21.77
CA PHE A 196 -12.07 -10.38 -23.13
C PHE A 196 -11.43 -11.49 -23.97
N GLU A 197 -12.05 -11.76 -25.12
CA GLU A 197 -11.55 -12.66 -26.16
C GLU A 197 -10.73 -11.89 -27.19
#